data_29b086a69df2eb13b0c455a74dcdae5b
#
_entry.id   29b086a69df2eb13b0c455a74dcdae5b
#
_cell.length_a   1.000
_cell.length_b   1.000
_cell.length_c   1.000
_cell.angle_alpha   90.00
_cell.angle_beta   90.00
_cell.angle_gamma   90.00
#
_symmetry.space_group_name_H-M   'P 1'
#
loop_
_entity.id
_entity.type
_entity.pdbx_description
1 polymer ?
#
loop_
_entity_poly.entity_id
_entity_poly.type
_entity_poly.pdbx_seq_one_letter_code
_entity_poly.pdbx_strand_id
1 'polypeptide(L)'
;MKRVVVTGLGLISSLGIGLEESWKKLIDGETGIDLITSYDTTDQPVKIAGEVKGFEPTDYGIEKKEVKKLARNTQFALVATKMALEDANFKIDETNADDVGVLVSAGVGGIEIMEEQYKNMLEKGPKRISPFTIPAMIENMAAGNI
;
A
#
# COMPACT_ATOMS: atom_id res chain seq x y z
N MET A 1 -10.34 2.73 -34.06
CA MET A 1 -10.41 2.85 -32.60
C MET A 1 -9.23 2.08 -32.01
N LYS A 2 -8.40 2.68 -31.16
CA LYS A 2 -7.30 1.95 -30.51
C LYS A 2 -7.89 0.97 -29.49
N ARG A 3 -7.40 -0.27 -29.49
CA ARG A 3 -7.84 -1.30 -28.54
C ARG A 3 -6.94 -1.25 -27.30
N VAL A 4 -7.54 -1.15 -26.12
CA VAL A 4 -6.84 -1.17 -24.83
C VAL A 4 -7.06 -2.55 -24.19
N VAL A 5 -6.01 -3.13 -23.62
CA VAL A 5 -6.03 -4.45 -22.99
C VAL A 5 -5.32 -4.40 -21.64
N VAL A 6 -5.72 -5.29 -20.72
CA VAL A 6 -5.00 -5.55 -19.48
C VAL A 6 -3.93 -6.58 -19.77
N THR A 7 -2.69 -6.31 -19.38
CA THR A 7 -1.54 -7.17 -19.65
C THR A 7 -0.96 -7.81 -18.41
N GLY A 8 -1.26 -7.27 -17.23
CA GLY A 8 -0.82 -7.83 -15.96
C GLY A 8 -1.62 -7.31 -14.80
N LEU A 9 -1.69 -8.09 -13.73
CA LEU A 9 -2.45 -7.83 -12.52
C LEU A 9 -1.58 -8.01 -11.28
N GLY A 10 -1.69 -7.09 -10.32
CA GLY A 10 -1.12 -7.21 -8.99
C GLY A 10 -2.16 -6.84 -7.95
N LEU A 11 -2.26 -7.64 -6.90
CA LEU A 11 -3.31 -7.50 -5.90
C LEU A 11 -2.77 -7.71 -4.49
N ILE A 12 -3.13 -6.79 -3.60
CA ILE A 12 -2.99 -6.91 -2.15
C ILE A 12 -4.35 -6.59 -1.52
N SER A 13 -4.89 -7.51 -0.78
CA SER A 13 -6.22 -7.37 -0.18
C SER A 13 -6.27 -8.04 1.20
N SER A 14 -7.38 -7.85 1.91
CA SER A 14 -7.66 -8.57 3.15
C SER A 14 -7.91 -10.08 2.95
N LEU A 15 -8.16 -10.53 1.72
CA LEU A 15 -8.26 -11.94 1.38
C LEU A 15 -6.89 -12.59 1.20
N GLY A 16 -5.87 -11.84 0.76
CA GLY A 16 -4.53 -12.37 0.56
C GLY A 16 -3.60 -11.41 -0.16
N ILE A 17 -2.36 -11.83 -0.31
CA ILE A 17 -1.30 -11.10 -1.00
C ILE A 17 -0.96 -11.87 -2.28
N GLY A 18 -1.23 -11.24 -3.42
CA GLY A 18 -1.15 -11.86 -4.73
C GLY A 18 -2.50 -12.24 -5.31
N LEU A 19 -2.52 -12.37 -6.63
CA LEU A 19 -3.73 -12.60 -7.38
C LEU A 19 -4.34 -13.98 -7.13
N GLU A 20 -3.53 -15.03 -7.20
CA GLU A 20 -4.00 -16.42 -7.09
C GLU A 20 -4.65 -16.72 -5.73
N GLU A 21 -3.98 -16.34 -4.63
CA GLU A 21 -4.51 -16.55 -3.28
C GLU A 21 -5.82 -15.79 -3.08
N SER A 22 -5.83 -14.50 -3.43
CA SER A 22 -7.01 -13.64 -3.26
C SER A 22 -8.17 -14.11 -4.13
N TRP A 23 -7.90 -14.52 -5.38
CA TRP A 23 -8.92 -15.03 -6.29
C TRP A 23 -9.52 -16.35 -5.81
N LYS A 24 -8.68 -17.27 -5.37
CA LYS A 24 -9.15 -18.55 -4.81
C LYS A 24 -10.09 -18.35 -3.64
N LYS A 25 -9.67 -17.55 -2.64
CA LYS A 25 -10.52 -17.26 -1.49
C LYS A 25 -11.82 -16.55 -1.87
N LEU A 26 -11.76 -15.65 -2.86
CA LEU A 26 -12.94 -14.95 -3.36
C LEU A 26 -13.97 -15.91 -3.97
N ILE A 27 -13.55 -16.84 -4.82
CA ILE A 27 -14.46 -17.82 -5.43
C ILE A 27 -14.95 -18.88 -4.44
N ASP A 28 -14.16 -19.17 -3.39
CA ASP A 28 -14.55 -20.07 -2.30
C ASP A 28 -15.54 -19.40 -1.33
N GLY A 29 -15.86 -18.10 -1.53
CA GLY A 29 -16.79 -17.34 -0.71
C GLY A 29 -16.21 -16.94 0.66
N GLU A 30 -14.90 -16.94 0.82
CA GLU A 30 -14.25 -16.51 2.05
C GLU A 30 -14.39 -15.00 2.24
N THR A 31 -14.43 -14.55 3.49
CA THR A 31 -14.43 -13.13 3.84
C THR A 31 -13.06 -12.70 4.34
N GLY A 32 -12.59 -11.54 3.89
CA GLY A 32 -11.42 -10.88 4.44
C GLY A 32 -11.74 -9.90 5.57
N ILE A 33 -13.00 -9.85 6.02
CA ILE A 33 -13.43 -8.98 7.12
C ILE A 33 -13.36 -9.78 8.42
N ASP A 34 -12.65 -9.24 9.41
CA ASP A 34 -12.40 -9.88 10.70
C ASP A 34 -12.29 -8.81 11.80
N LEU A 35 -12.08 -9.22 13.04
CA LEU A 35 -11.81 -8.29 14.14
C LEU A 35 -10.56 -7.45 13.84
N ILE A 36 -10.67 -6.15 14.11
CA ILE A 36 -9.55 -5.21 13.98
C ILE A 36 -8.48 -5.58 15.00
N THR A 37 -7.24 -5.69 14.52
CA THR A 37 -6.06 -6.03 15.33
C THR A 37 -5.00 -4.94 15.34
N SER A 38 -5.11 -3.95 14.46
CA SER A 38 -4.12 -2.87 14.30
C SER A 38 -4.18 -1.81 15.40
N TYR A 39 -5.30 -1.69 16.10
CA TYR A 39 -5.47 -0.79 17.24
C TYR A 39 -6.56 -1.30 18.23
N ASP A 40 -6.61 -0.71 19.42
CA ASP A 40 -7.61 -1.04 20.43
C ASP A 40 -9.00 -0.52 20.03
N THR A 41 -9.96 -1.44 19.91
CA THR A 41 -11.35 -1.17 19.52
C THR A 41 -12.34 -1.25 20.67
N THR A 42 -11.86 -1.29 21.93
CA THR A 42 -12.72 -1.50 23.12
C THR A 42 -13.89 -0.53 23.15
N ASP A 43 -13.64 0.76 22.91
CA ASP A 43 -14.63 1.84 22.95
C ASP A 43 -15.22 2.17 21.55
N GLN A 44 -14.90 1.37 20.53
CA GLN A 44 -15.40 1.63 19.17
C GLN A 44 -16.75 0.93 18.92
N PRO A 45 -17.68 1.58 18.20
CA PRO A 45 -18.96 0.98 17.83
C PRO A 45 -18.81 -0.11 16.76
N VAL A 46 -17.76 -0.03 15.92
CA VAL A 46 -17.41 -1.01 14.89
C VAL A 46 -16.06 -1.63 15.23
N LYS A 47 -16.02 -2.96 15.25
CA LYS A 47 -14.84 -3.74 15.68
C LYS A 47 -14.28 -4.64 14.59
N ILE A 48 -14.81 -4.52 13.38
CA ILE A 48 -14.42 -5.36 12.23
C ILE A 48 -13.93 -4.50 11.07
N ALA A 49 -12.92 -4.99 10.35
CA ALA A 49 -12.41 -4.38 9.12
C ALA A 49 -11.74 -5.42 8.22
N GLY A 50 -11.50 -5.04 6.97
CA GLY A 50 -10.65 -5.80 6.07
C GLY A 50 -9.19 -5.40 6.24
N GLU A 51 -8.46 -6.04 7.13
CA GLU A 51 -7.03 -5.79 7.34
C GLU A 51 -6.18 -6.69 6.45
N VAL A 52 -5.14 -6.13 5.84
CA VAL A 52 -4.11 -6.93 5.16
C VAL A 52 -3.18 -7.51 6.21
N LYS A 53 -3.32 -8.82 6.45
CA LYS A 53 -2.53 -9.57 7.44
C LYS A 53 -1.29 -10.19 6.80
N GLY A 54 -0.20 -10.33 7.55
CA GLY A 54 1.01 -11.02 7.09
C GLY A 54 1.82 -10.30 6.01
N PHE A 55 1.56 -9.02 5.76
CA PHE A 55 2.32 -8.24 4.79
C PHE A 55 3.57 -7.62 5.44
N GLU A 56 4.73 -8.13 5.03
CA GLU A 56 6.03 -7.56 5.37
C GLU A 56 6.68 -7.00 4.09
N PRO A 57 6.81 -5.66 3.95
CA PRO A 57 7.28 -5.05 2.70
C PRO A 57 8.68 -5.50 2.27
N THR A 58 9.53 -5.89 3.21
CA THR A 58 10.90 -6.36 2.93
C THR A 58 10.91 -7.69 2.17
N ASP A 59 9.91 -8.52 2.33
CA ASP A 59 9.79 -9.80 1.62
C ASP A 59 9.54 -9.59 0.11
N TYR A 60 9.07 -8.39 -0.24
CA TYR A 60 8.78 -7.98 -1.63
C TYR A 60 9.86 -7.05 -2.20
N GLY A 61 10.99 -6.87 -1.49
CA GLY A 61 12.15 -6.14 -1.97
C GLY A 61 12.17 -4.64 -1.64
N ILE A 62 11.26 -4.14 -0.80
CA ILE A 62 11.37 -2.78 -0.25
C ILE A 62 12.43 -2.79 0.85
N GLU A 63 13.47 -1.97 0.71
CA GLU A 63 14.53 -1.91 1.71
C GLU A 63 14.02 -1.42 3.06
N LYS A 64 14.47 -2.02 4.15
CA LYS A 64 14.05 -1.69 5.53
C LYS A 64 14.16 -0.21 5.89
N LYS A 65 15.15 0.50 5.31
CA LYS A 65 15.32 1.95 5.50
C LYS A 65 14.24 2.76 4.80
N GLU A 66 13.71 2.26 3.66
CA GLU A 66 12.65 2.92 2.90
C GLU A 66 11.26 2.66 3.51
N VAL A 67 11.02 1.45 4.03
CA VAL A 67 9.75 1.11 4.72
C VAL A 67 9.37 2.18 5.74
N LYS A 68 10.34 2.70 6.50
CA LYS A 68 10.11 3.73 7.53
C LYS A 68 9.73 5.12 6.99
N LYS A 69 9.88 5.34 5.69
CA LYS A 69 9.58 6.61 5.03
C LYS A 69 8.29 6.54 4.20
N LEU A 70 7.69 5.37 4.10
CA LEU A 70 6.54 5.08 3.26
C LEU A 70 5.32 4.75 4.11
N ALA A 71 4.22 5.42 3.86
CA ALA A 71 2.93 5.03 4.43
C ALA A 71 2.50 3.64 3.95
N ARG A 72 1.62 2.98 4.69
CA ARG A 72 1.15 1.63 4.40
C ARG A 72 0.53 1.49 3.01
N ASN A 73 -0.28 2.46 2.60
CA ASN A 73 -0.87 2.49 1.27
C ASN A 73 0.17 2.56 0.15
N THR A 74 1.24 3.32 0.34
CA THR A 74 2.35 3.41 -0.61
C THR A 74 3.12 2.09 -0.70
N GLN A 75 3.36 1.42 0.42
CA GLN A 75 3.97 0.10 0.43
C GLN A 75 3.13 -0.92 -0.36
N PHE A 76 1.80 -0.91 -0.19
CA PHE A 76 0.90 -1.76 -0.98
C PHE A 76 0.95 -1.44 -2.47
N ALA A 77 0.93 -0.15 -2.82
CA ALA A 77 0.98 0.28 -4.21
C ALA A 77 2.27 -0.17 -4.91
N LEU A 78 3.42 0.01 -4.27
CA LEU A 78 4.72 -0.44 -4.79
C LEU A 78 4.76 -1.95 -5.05
N VAL A 79 4.31 -2.74 -4.08
CA VAL A 79 4.34 -4.20 -4.19
C VAL A 79 3.32 -4.69 -5.21
N ALA A 80 2.10 -4.15 -5.22
CA ALA A 80 1.09 -4.50 -6.22
C ALA A 80 1.54 -4.13 -7.64
N THR A 81 2.19 -2.97 -7.83
CA THR A 81 2.75 -2.57 -9.13
C THR A 81 3.85 -3.54 -9.57
N LYS A 82 4.76 -3.92 -8.67
CA LYS A 82 5.77 -4.92 -8.96
C LYS A 82 5.16 -6.25 -9.42
N MET A 83 4.15 -6.75 -8.71
CA MET A 83 3.43 -7.96 -9.09
C MET A 83 2.78 -7.84 -10.47
N ALA A 84 2.16 -6.68 -10.76
CA ALA A 84 1.53 -6.45 -12.07
C ALA A 84 2.54 -6.41 -13.22
N LEU A 85 3.72 -5.85 -13.02
CA LEU A 85 4.79 -5.82 -14.01
C LEU A 85 5.38 -7.21 -14.24
N GLU A 86 5.54 -8.00 -13.17
CA GLU A 86 5.99 -9.39 -13.24
C GLU A 86 4.98 -10.27 -13.98
N ASP A 87 3.69 -10.15 -13.66
CA ASP A 87 2.60 -10.87 -14.33
C ASP A 87 2.50 -10.49 -15.82
N ALA A 88 2.67 -9.21 -16.15
CA ALA A 88 2.75 -8.73 -17.53
C ALA A 88 4.00 -9.20 -18.28
N ASN A 89 4.99 -9.75 -17.61
CA ASN A 89 6.35 -9.96 -18.13
C ASN A 89 6.89 -8.68 -18.82
N PHE A 90 6.64 -7.53 -18.19
CA PHE A 90 6.98 -6.22 -18.72
C PHE A 90 8.06 -5.56 -17.88
N LYS A 91 9.14 -5.19 -18.53
CA LYS A 91 10.25 -4.48 -17.90
C LYS A 91 10.30 -3.05 -18.42
N ILE A 92 10.35 -2.10 -17.49
CA ILE A 92 10.56 -0.69 -17.79
C ILE A 92 12.07 -0.45 -17.88
N ASP A 93 12.51 0.18 -18.95
CA ASP A 93 13.89 0.57 -19.19
C ASP A 93 13.98 1.89 -19.99
N GLU A 94 15.17 2.34 -20.30
CA GLU A 94 15.43 3.59 -21.01
C GLU A 94 14.75 3.68 -22.39
N THR A 95 14.38 2.55 -22.98
CA THR A 95 13.76 2.51 -24.32
C THR A 95 12.26 2.72 -24.31
N ASN A 96 11.59 2.51 -23.18
CA ASN A 96 10.14 2.56 -23.06
C ASN A 96 9.62 3.43 -21.89
N ALA A 97 10.49 3.93 -21.02
CA ALA A 97 10.09 4.67 -19.83
C ALA A 97 9.21 5.90 -20.16
N ASP A 98 9.51 6.60 -21.23
CA ASP A 98 8.73 7.79 -21.67
C ASP A 98 7.31 7.44 -22.14
N ASP A 99 7.04 6.19 -22.47
CA ASP A 99 5.73 5.69 -22.92
C ASP A 99 4.92 5.07 -21.76
N VAL A 100 5.50 4.98 -20.56
CA VAL A 100 4.85 4.36 -19.38
C VAL A 100 4.35 5.45 -18.43
N GLY A 101 3.05 5.45 -18.19
CA GLY A 101 2.42 6.34 -17.22
C GLY A 101 2.03 5.61 -15.95
N VAL A 102 2.12 6.30 -14.81
CA VAL A 102 1.69 5.79 -13.50
C VAL A 102 0.46 6.57 -13.03
N LEU A 103 -0.62 5.85 -12.74
CA LEU A 103 -1.84 6.42 -12.18
C LEU A 103 -2.23 5.61 -10.95
N VAL A 104 -2.01 6.15 -9.77
CA VAL A 104 -2.37 5.55 -8.47
C VAL A 104 -3.07 6.60 -7.63
N SER A 105 -4.16 6.24 -6.99
CA SER A 105 -4.95 7.11 -6.12
C SER A 105 -5.22 6.43 -4.79
N ALA A 106 -5.36 7.24 -3.74
CA ALA A 106 -5.80 6.84 -2.42
C ALA A 106 -6.87 7.81 -1.91
N GLY A 107 -7.74 7.37 -1.00
CA GLY A 107 -8.79 8.24 -0.45
C GLY A 107 -8.24 9.30 0.49
N VAL A 108 -7.22 8.97 1.27
CA VAL A 108 -6.65 9.85 2.31
C VAL A 108 -5.11 9.83 2.32
N GLY A 109 -4.49 8.80 1.78
CA GLY A 109 -3.05 8.59 1.89
C GLY A 109 -2.64 8.01 3.26
N GLY A 110 -1.48 8.43 3.77
CA GLY A 110 -0.88 7.91 4.99
C GLY A 110 -1.35 8.61 6.26
N ILE A 111 -2.63 8.50 6.62
CA ILE A 111 -3.20 9.15 7.81
C ILE A 111 -2.54 8.65 9.10
N GLU A 112 -2.10 7.40 9.14
CA GLU A 112 -1.37 6.80 10.25
C GLU A 112 -0.05 7.54 10.55
N ILE A 113 0.61 8.03 9.49
CA ILE A 113 1.83 8.84 9.63
C ILE A 113 1.52 10.16 10.34
N MET A 114 0.41 10.81 9.95
CA MET A 114 -0.02 12.06 10.59
C MET A 114 -0.30 11.84 12.08
N GLU A 115 -1.03 10.78 12.41
CA GLU A 115 -1.36 10.44 13.81
C GLU A 115 -0.09 10.18 14.64
N GLU A 116 0.83 9.38 14.12
CA GLU A 116 2.10 9.07 14.79
C GLU A 116 2.93 10.34 15.03
N GLN A 117 3.06 11.18 14.02
CA GLN A 117 3.86 12.41 14.14
C GLN A 117 3.19 13.43 15.05
N TYR A 118 1.86 13.49 15.10
CA TYR A 118 1.13 14.30 16.05
C TYR A 118 1.35 13.84 17.50
N LYS A 119 1.29 12.54 17.77
CA LYS A 119 1.65 11.96 19.07
C LYS A 119 3.10 12.31 19.46
N ASN A 120 4.04 12.13 18.53
CA ASN A 120 5.44 12.49 18.76
C ASN A 120 5.62 13.97 19.10
N MET A 121 4.86 14.85 18.43
CA MET A 121 4.89 16.29 18.72
C MET A 121 4.41 16.62 20.15
N LEU A 122 3.30 15.98 20.57
CA LEU A 122 2.74 16.20 21.90
C LEU A 122 3.64 15.66 23.02
N GLU A 123 4.20 14.45 22.82
CA GLU A 123 4.98 13.76 23.86
C GLU A 123 6.44 14.23 23.93
N LYS A 124 7.06 14.52 22.79
CA LYS A 124 8.51 14.71 22.65
C LYS A 124 8.88 16.10 22.12
N GLY A 125 7.86 16.91 21.79
CA GLY A 125 8.02 18.26 21.27
C GLY A 125 8.22 18.33 19.74
N PRO A 126 8.06 19.55 19.15
CA PRO A 126 8.02 19.76 17.70
C PRO A 126 9.32 19.38 16.97
N LYS A 127 10.46 19.39 17.66
CA LYS A 127 11.75 18.99 17.07
C LYS A 127 11.86 17.49 16.76
N ARG A 128 10.89 16.70 17.20
CA ARG A 128 10.84 15.24 16.99
C ARG A 128 9.93 14.82 15.83
N ILE A 129 9.30 15.78 15.15
CA ILE A 129 8.55 15.51 13.93
C ILE A 129 9.53 15.13 12.82
N SER A 130 9.22 14.05 12.11
CA SER A 130 10.04 13.60 10.99
C SER A 130 9.97 14.58 9.82
N PRO A 131 11.08 14.94 9.17
CA PRO A 131 11.06 15.73 7.94
C PRO A 131 10.37 15.01 6.77
N PHE A 132 10.23 13.68 6.86
CA PHE A 132 9.55 12.85 5.88
C PHE A 132 8.03 12.76 6.11
N THR A 133 7.48 13.45 7.12
CA THR A 133 6.03 13.39 7.42
C THR A 133 5.18 13.72 6.20
N ILE A 134 5.42 14.86 5.56
CA ILE A 134 4.62 15.27 4.39
C ILE A 134 4.82 14.33 3.20
N PRO A 135 6.05 14.05 2.74
CA PRO A 135 6.25 13.09 1.65
C PRO A 135 5.67 11.69 1.92
N ALA A 136 5.64 11.24 3.19
CA ALA A 136 5.09 9.94 3.53
C ALA A 136 3.55 9.91 3.51
N MET A 137 2.89 11.03 3.88
CA MET A 137 1.45 11.02 4.13
C MET A 137 0.60 11.40 2.91
N ILE A 138 1.09 12.23 1.99
CA ILE A 138 0.26 12.73 0.89
C ILE A 138 -0.02 11.63 -0.14
N GLU A 139 -1.28 11.61 -0.63
CA GLU A 139 -1.82 10.51 -1.44
C GLU A 139 -1.13 10.29 -2.78
N ASN A 140 -0.62 11.36 -3.40
CA ASN A 140 0.05 11.29 -4.70
C ASN A 140 1.47 10.68 -4.62
N MET A 141 2.02 10.52 -3.42
CA MET A 141 3.35 9.92 -3.28
C MET A 141 3.39 8.42 -3.56
N ALA A 142 2.25 7.73 -3.53
CA ALA A 142 2.20 6.36 -4.02
C ALA A 142 2.61 6.29 -5.51
N ALA A 143 2.02 7.14 -6.35
CA ALA A 143 2.43 7.25 -7.75
C ALA A 143 3.86 7.80 -7.94
N GLY A 144 4.28 8.74 -7.08
CA GLY A 144 5.61 9.34 -7.15
C GLY A 144 6.76 8.43 -6.70
N ASN A 145 6.46 7.31 -6.04
CA ASN A 145 7.45 6.31 -5.61
C ASN A 145 7.51 5.08 -6.55
N ILE A 146 6.55 4.91 -7.46
CA ILE A 146 6.51 3.87 -8.50
C ILE A 146 7.36 4.30 -9.69
#